data_710a5e9fd999644095de478064fcbade
#
_entry.id   710a5e9fd999644095de478064fcbade
#
_cell.length_a   1.000
_cell.length_b   1.000
_cell.length_c   1.000
_cell.angle_alpha   90.00
_cell.angle_beta   90.00
_cell.angle_gamma   90.00
#
_symmetry.space_group_name_H-M   'P 1'
#
loop_
_entity.id
_entity.type
_entity.pdbx_description
1 polymer ?
#
loop_
_entity_poly.entity_id
_entity_poly.type
_entity_poly.pdbx_seq_one_letter_code
_entity_poly.pdbx_strand_id
1 'polypeptide(L)'
;YTVEHTLSLHDALPISRRISLRTPLLSSAMDTVTEVRMAIAMAREGGLGIIHRNLPAADQAHMVDQVKRSEAGMVDEPITTTVDATLREVDDICGQYRISGLPVVDADRRLLGIITNRDMRFEDDPGRRVGEVMTKMPLVTGPHGISAEDALKILAAHKIEKLPLVDADGRLIGLITLKDY
;
A
#
# COMPACT_ATOMS: atom_id res chain seq x y z
N TYR A 1 1.38 -36.09 -33.39
CA TYR A 1 2.38 -35.48 -32.50
C TYR A 1 1.64 -34.53 -31.57
N THR A 2 1.28 -35.05 -30.40
CA THR A 2 0.66 -34.27 -29.33
C THR A 2 1.80 -33.76 -28.46
N VAL A 3 2.13 -32.48 -28.54
CA VAL A 3 3.04 -31.84 -27.62
C VAL A 3 2.20 -31.48 -26.40
N GLU A 4 2.24 -32.32 -25.37
CA GLU A 4 1.77 -31.93 -24.03
C GLU A 4 2.76 -30.93 -23.47
N HIS A 5 2.50 -29.64 -23.67
CA HIS A 5 3.08 -28.59 -22.83
C HIS A 5 2.34 -28.63 -21.49
N THR A 6 2.88 -29.40 -20.56
CA THR A 6 2.61 -29.16 -19.14
C THR A 6 3.14 -27.76 -18.81
N LEU A 7 2.25 -26.75 -18.86
CA LEU A 7 2.56 -25.42 -18.36
C LEU A 7 2.89 -25.56 -16.86
N SER A 8 4.14 -25.35 -16.53
CA SER A 8 4.56 -25.21 -15.16
C SER A 8 3.78 -24.02 -14.55
N LEU A 9 3.24 -24.18 -13.35
CA LEU A 9 2.57 -23.12 -12.61
C LEU A 9 3.47 -21.89 -12.34
N HIS A 10 4.71 -21.94 -12.78
CA HIS A 10 5.71 -20.87 -12.64
C HIS A 10 5.99 -20.10 -13.93
N ASP A 11 5.41 -20.50 -15.06
CA ASP A 11 5.65 -19.83 -16.34
C ASP A 11 4.67 -18.66 -16.50
N ALA A 12 5.17 -17.44 -16.31
CA ALA A 12 4.43 -16.22 -16.56
C ALA A 12 4.15 -16.07 -18.06
N LEU A 13 2.88 -15.82 -18.44
CA LEU A 13 2.45 -15.67 -19.83
C LEU A 13 2.66 -14.22 -20.30
N PRO A 14 3.48 -13.98 -21.33
CA PRO A 14 3.68 -12.65 -21.88
C PRO A 14 2.44 -12.19 -22.65
N ILE A 15 1.83 -11.09 -22.24
CA ILE A 15 0.72 -10.43 -22.96
C ILE A 15 1.20 -9.22 -23.77
N SER A 16 2.40 -8.76 -23.52
CA SER A 16 3.08 -7.71 -24.27
C SER A 16 4.60 -7.89 -24.15
N ARG A 17 5.36 -7.01 -24.81
CA ARG A 17 6.82 -7.03 -24.73
C ARG A 17 7.37 -6.83 -23.30
N ARG A 18 6.57 -6.28 -22.37
CA ARG A 18 7.01 -5.89 -21.02
C ARG A 18 6.09 -6.37 -19.90
N ILE A 19 4.99 -7.06 -20.24
CA ILE A 19 4.00 -7.50 -19.26
C ILE A 19 3.81 -9.00 -19.39
N SER A 20 4.05 -9.70 -18.30
CA SER A 20 3.79 -11.14 -18.15
C SER A 20 2.80 -11.35 -17.02
N LEU A 21 1.87 -12.29 -17.20
CA LEU A 21 0.84 -12.63 -16.22
C LEU A 21 1.08 -14.04 -15.68
N ARG A 22 0.85 -14.23 -14.39
CA ARG A 22 0.81 -15.57 -13.78
C ARG A 22 -0.48 -16.31 -14.14
N THR A 23 -1.59 -15.57 -14.23
CA THR A 23 -2.89 -16.08 -14.61
C THR A 23 -3.34 -15.34 -15.89
N PRO A 24 -3.69 -16.04 -16.99
CA PRO A 24 -4.01 -15.43 -18.28
C PRO A 24 -5.42 -14.81 -18.29
N LEU A 25 -5.73 -14.00 -17.31
CA LEU A 25 -7.01 -13.32 -17.17
C LEU A 25 -6.82 -11.80 -17.26
N LEU A 26 -7.68 -11.19 -18.06
CA LEU A 26 -7.75 -9.74 -18.24
C LEU A 26 -9.19 -9.29 -17.98
N SER A 27 -9.40 -8.28 -17.16
CA SER A 27 -10.72 -7.63 -17.07
C SER A 27 -10.78 -6.44 -18.02
N SER A 28 -11.91 -6.35 -18.74
CA SER A 28 -12.16 -5.31 -19.76
C SER A 28 -12.15 -3.91 -19.18
N ALA A 29 -11.64 -2.96 -19.98
CA ALA A 29 -11.70 -1.52 -19.70
C ALA A 29 -13.12 -0.96 -19.91
N MET A 30 -14.08 -1.45 -19.15
CA MET A 30 -15.50 -1.05 -19.20
C MET A 30 -15.88 -0.33 -17.93
N ASP A 31 -16.64 0.76 -18.09
CA ASP A 31 -17.27 1.50 -17.01
C ASP A 31 -18.12 0.55 -16.13
N THR A 32 -18.10 0.74 -14.83
CA THR A 32 -18.76 -0.09 -13.82
C THR A 32 -18.30 -1.56 -13.75
N VAL A 33 -17.41 -2.01 -14.62
CA VAL A 33 -16.85 -3.37 -14.61
C VAL A 33 -15.44 -3.39 -14.03
N THR A 34 -14.50 -2.65 -14.65
CA THR A 34 -13.11 -2.63 -14.16
C THR A 34 -12.78 -1.27 -13.55
N GLU A 35 -13.10 -1.16 -12.29
CA GLU A 35 -12.67 -0.10 -11.39
C GLU A 35 -11.66 -0.64 -10.38
N VAL A 36 -11.29 0.16 -9.38
CA VAL A 36 -10.27 -0.16 -8.37
C VAL A 36 -10.44 -1.57 -7.77
N ARG A 37 -11.65 -1.92 -7.34
CA ARG A 37 -11.90 -3.22 -6.68
C ARG A 37 -11.63 -4.42 -7.59
N MET A 38 -12.11 -4.35 -8.83
CA MET A 38 -11.90 -5.42 -9.81
C MET A 38 -10.42 -5.49 -10.21
N ALA A 39 -9.77 -4.35 -10.44
CA ALA A 39 -8.36 -4.31 -10.80
C ALA A 39 -7.47 -4.89 -9.69
N ILE A 40 -7.76 -4.57 -8.42
CA ILE A 40 -7.05 -5.17 -7.26
C ILE A 40 -7.29 -6.69 -7.21
N ALA A 41 -8.52 -7.16 -7.37
CA ALA A 41 -8.82 -8.59 -7.35
C ALA A 41 -8.06 -9.33 -8.46
N MET A 42 -8.09 -8.78 -9.68
CA MET A 42 -7.36 -9.34 -10.82
C MET A 42 -5.86 -9.42 -10.55
N ALA A 43 -5.28 -8.36 -10.01
CA ALA A 43 -3.86 -8.30 -9.70
C ALA A 43 -3.44 -9.35 -8.65
N ARG A 44 -4.22 -9.51 -7.58
CA ARG A 44 -3.98 -10.52 -6.52
C ARG A 44 -3.99 -11.95 -7.06
N GLU A 45 -4.85 -12.23 -8.03
CA GLU A 45 -4.92 -13.53 -8.69
C GLU A 45 -3.86 -13.71 -9.80
N GLY A 46 -3.01 -12.72 -10.02
CA GLY A 46 -1.95 -12.76 -11.03
C GLY A 46 -2.38 -12.40 -12.45
N GLY A 47 -3.61 -11.90 -12.60
CA GLY A 47 -4.15 -11.34 -13.84
C GLY A 47 -3.90 -9.84 -13.98
N LEU A 48 -4.63 -9.17 -14.88
CA LEU A 48 -4.54 -7.73 -15.11
C LEU A 48 -5.91 -7.09 -15.24
N GLY A 49 -6.18 -6.07 -14.41
CA GLY A 49 -7.33 -5.19 -14.55
C GLY A 49 -6.98 -3.94 -15.37
N ILE A 50 -7.78 -3.63 -16.38
CA ILE A 50 -7.58 -2.44 -17.21
C ILE A 50 -8.63 -1.41 -16.84
N ILE A 51 -8.20 -0.34 -16.16
CA ILE A 51 -9.09 0.76 -15.76
C ILE A 51 -9.62 1.48 -17.02
N HIS A 52 -10.95 1.68 -17.07
CA HIS A 52 -11.58 2.35 -18.20
C HIS A 52 -11.21 3.84 -18.26
N ARG A 53 -11.43 4.46 -19.44
CA ARG A 53 -11.13 5.88 -19.69
C ARG A 53 -12.36 6.80 -19.61
N ASN A 54 -13.51 6.28 -19.23
CA ASN A 54 -14.77 7.07 -19.16
C ASN A 54 -14.86 7.86 -17.85
N LEU A 55 -13.81 8.64 -17.55
CA LEU A 55 -13.67 9.50 -16.39
C LEU A 55 -12.54 10.52 -16.64
N PRO A 56 -12.47 11.62 -15.87
CA PRO A 56 -11.35 12.55 -15.94
C PRO A 56 -9.99 11.87 -15.73
N ALA A 57 -8.97 12.34 -16.42
CA ALA A 57 -7.63 11.75 -16.34
C ALA A 57 -7.06 11.71 -14.89
N ALA A 58 -7.39 12.73 -14.08
CA ALA A 58 -7.00 12.78 -12.68
C ALA A 58 -7.63 11.64 -11.86
N ASP A 59 -8.90 11.34 -12.09
CA ASP A 59 -9.61 10.26 -11.39
C ASP A 59 -9.10 8.88 -11.83
N GLN A 60 -8.81 8.71 -13.13
CA GLN A 60 -8.18 7.49 -13.63
C GLN A 60 -6.80 7.27 -13.00
N ALA A 61 -5.97 8.33 -12.94
CA ALA A 61 -4.68 8.26 -12.29
C ALA A 61 -4.79 7.89 -10.80
N HIS A 62 -5.78 8.45 -10.11
CA HIS A 62 -6.06 8.12 -8.71
C HIS A 62 -6.46 6.64 -8.54
N MET A 63 -7.34 6.12 -9.41
CA MET A 63 -7.70 4.69 -9.40
C MET A 63 -6.48 3.78 -9.62
N VAL A 64 -5.62 4.13 -10.59
CA VAL A 64 -4.38 3.38 -10.85
C VAL A 64 -3.45 3.42 -9.64
N ASP A 65 -3.30 4.57 -8.98
CA ASP A 65 -2.49 4.71 -7.77
C ASP A 65 -3.03 3.82 -6.64
N GLN A 66 -4.34 3.78 -6.43
CA GLN A 66 -4.97 2.88 -5.44
C GLN A 66 -4.68 1.40 -5.73
N VAL A 67 -4.76 0.98 -7.01
CA VAL A 67 -4.43 -0.39 -7.42
C VAL A 67 -2.97 -0.71 -7.17
N LYS A 68 -2.05 0.18 -7.58
CA LYS A 68 -0.61 0.01 -7.37
C LYS A 68 -0.24 -0.10 -5.91
N ARG A 69 -0.85 0.70 -5.05
CA ARG A 69 -0.65 0.62 -3.60
C ARG A 69 -1.15 -0.70 -3.01
N SER A 70 -2.16 -1.32 -3.59
CA SER A 70 -2.71 -2.59 -3.10
C SER A 70 -1.95 -3.83 -3.59
N GLU A 71 -1.25 -3.73 -4.73
CA GLU A 71 -0.50 -4.84 -5.31
C GLU A 71 0.80 -5.13 -4.57
N ALA A 72 1.38 -4.11 -3.97
CA ALA A 72 2.79 -4.18 -3.62
C ALA A 72 3.08 -4.88 -2.30
N GLY A 73 2.09 -5.20 -1.43
CA GLY A 73 2.40 -5.66 -0.06
C GLY A 73 3.43 -4.75 0.66
N MET A 74 4.18 -4.02 -0.18
CA MET A 74 5.10 -2.96 0.17
C MET A 74 4.71 -1.71 -0.62
N VAL A 75 4.35 -0.66 0.08
CA VAL A 75 4.06 0.65 -0.52
C VAL A 75 5.37 1.43 -0.58
N ASP A 76 5.94 1.52 -1.78
CA ASP A 76 7.01 2.48 -2.06
C ASP A 76 6.39 3.89 -2.00
N GLU A 77 7.06 4.82 -1.32
CA GLU A 77 6.57 6.18 -1.07
C GLU A 77 5.18 6.24 -0.40
N PRO A 78 5.03 5.72 0.84
CA PRO A 78 3.76 5.78 1.54
C PRO A 78 3.32 7.22 1.79
N ILE A 79 1.99 7.40 1.85
CA ILE A 79 1.41 8.67 2.30
C ILE A 79 1.86 8.90 3.74
N THR A 80 2.34 10.11 4.01
CA THR A 80 2.87 10.51 5.31
C THR A 80 2.15 11.73 5.85
N THR A 81 2.32 11.99 7.11
CA THR A 81 1.90 13.23 7.77
C THR A 81 3.05 13.82 8.58
N THR A 82 2.86 15.00 9.13
CA THR A 82 3.83 15.69 9.97
C THR A 82 3.33 15.79 11.43
N VAL A 83 4.21 16.11 12.34
CA VAL A 83 3.86 16.31 13.77
C VAL A 83 2.88 17.45 14.00
N ASP A 84 2.87 18.45 13.12
CA ASP A 84 2.03 19.64 13.20
C ASP A 84 0.65 19.49 12.57
N ALA A 85 0.42 18.44 11.81
CA ALA A 85 -0.88 18.13 11.24
C ALA A 85 -1.91 17.86 12.35
N THR A 86 -3.19 18.09 12.05
CA THR A 86 -4.29 17.81 12.96
C THR A 86 -4.82 16.38 12.78
N LEU A 87 -5.49 15.85 13.79
CA LEU A 87 -6.14 14.54 13.70
C LEU A 87 -7.23 14.53 12.64
N ARG A 88 -7.92 15.66 12.40
CA ARG A 88 -8.89 15.81 11.30
C ARG A 88 -8.26 15.59 9.94
N GLU A 89 -7.11 16.23 9.68
CA GLU A 89 -6.38 16.06 8.42
C GLU A 89 -5.95 14.60 8.21
N VAL A 90 -5.52 13.92 9.26
CA VAL A 90 -5.17 12.50 9.21
C VAL A 90 -6.39 11.64 8.92
N ASP A 91 -7.54 11.91 9.57
CA ASP A 91 -8.78 11.16 9.37
C ASP A 91 -9.31 11.34 7.94
N ASP A 92 -9.28 12.56 7.40
CA ASP A 92 -9.64 12.88 6.02
C ASP A 92 -8.77 12.10 5.01
N ILE A 93 -7.45 12.07 5.23
CA ILE A 93 -6.51 11.28 4.40
C ILE A 93 -6.81 9.79 4.53
N CYS A 94 -6.99 9.28 5.74
CA CYS A 94 -7.31 7.88 5.98
C CYS A 94 -8.62 7.47 5.29
N GLY A 95 -9.64 8.33 5.33
CA GLY A 95 -10.92 8.13 4.66
C GLY A 95 -10.79 8.13 3.13
N GLN A 96 -10.08 9.13 2.59
CA GLN A 96 -9.86 9.27 1.14
C GLN A 96 -9.12 8.07 0.54
N TYR A 97 -8.05 7.62 1.19
CA TYR A 97 -7.20 6.55 0.68
C TYR A 97 -7.55 5.16 1.25
N ARG A 98 -8.56 5.08 2.14
CA ARG A 98 -8.99 3.83 2.82
C ARG A 98 -7.85 3.12 3.55
N ILE A 99 -7.00 3.89 4.18
CA ILE A 99 -5.87 3.42 4.99
C ILE A 99 -6.16 3.63 6.48
N SER A 100 -5.51 2.87 7.34
CA SER A 100 -5.79 2.86 8.79
C SER A 100 -4.70 3.55 9.62
N GLY A 101 -3.86 4.35 8.98
CA GLY A 101 -2.82 5.13 9.65
C GLY A 101 -1.68 5.50 8.74
N LEU A 102 -0.89 6.47 9.19
CA LEU A 102 0.16 7.14 8.43
C LEU A 102 1.48 7.16 9.21
N PRO A 103 2.62 6.93 8.55
CA PRO A 103 3.91 7.29 9.10
C PRO A 103 4.00 8.81 9.29
N VAL A 104 4.61 9.23 10.39
CA VAL A 104 4.88 10.64 10.71
C VAL A 104 6.34 10.92 10.45
N VAL A 105 6.62 11.91 9.62
CA VAL A 105 7.98 12.25 9.19
C VAL A 105 8.29 13.73 9.36
N ASP A 106 9.57 14.07 9.38
CA ASP A 106 10.04 15.45 9.31
C ASP A 106 10.22 15.93 7.86
N ALA A 107 10.75 17.15 7.67
CA ALA A 107 11.00 17.75 6.37
C ALA A 107 12.01 16.96 5.50
N ASP A 108 12.91 16.20 6.13
CA ASP A 108 13.92 15.37 5.48
C ASP A 108 13.43 13.93 5.27
N ARG A 109 12.12 13.65 5.47
CA ARG A 109 11.49 12.33 5.44
C ARG A 109 12.02 11.34 6.49
N ARG A 110 12.65 11.79 7.56
CA ARG A 110 13.03 10.94 8.68
C ARG A 110 11.80 10.50 9.45
N LEU A 111 11.74 9.22 9.79
CA LEU A 111 10.61 8.66 10.54
C LEU A 111 10.64 9.14 11.99
N LEU A 112 9.60 9.84 12.43
CA LEU A 112 9.41 10.33 13.80
C LEU A 112 8.45 9.48 14.61
N GLY A 113 7.52 8.80 13.95
CA GLY A 113 6.48 8.03 14.60
C GLY A 113 5.49 7.44 13.61
N ILE A 114 4.39 6.95 14.14
CA ILE A 114 3.24 6.48 13.38
C ILE A 114 1.95 6.92 14.07
N ILE A 115 0.95 7.34 13.29
CA ILE A 115 -0.40 7.62 13.76
C ILE A 115 -1.37 6.66 13.11
N THR A 116 -2.24 6.03 13.90
CA THR A 116 -3.20 5.02 13.42
C THR A 116 -4.60 5.33 13.93
N ASN A 117 -5.62 4.72 13.31
CA ASN A 117 -7.00 4.83 13.80
C ASN A 117 -7.15 4.36 15.26
N ARG A 118 -6.25 3.50 15.75
CA ARG A 118 -6.24 3.07 17.16
C ARG A 118 -5.83 4.21 18.08
N ASP A 119 -4.83 4.99 17.68
CA ASP A 119 -4.34 6.15 18.47
C ASP A 119 -5.40 7.26 18.51
N MET A 120 -6.14 7.45 17.41
CA MET A 120 -7.17 8.49 17.28
C MET A 120 -8.53 8.11 17.91
N ARG A 121 -8.78 6.82 18.16
CA ARG A 121 -10.10 6.30 18.55
C ARG A 121 -10.70 6.92 19.81
N PHE A 122 -9.86 7.33 20.73
CA PHE A 122 -10.26 7.86 22.03
C PHE A 122 -10.00 9.37 22.18
N GLU A 123 -9.72 10.03 21.05
CA GLU A 123 -9.46 11.46 21.03
C GLU A 123 -10.73 12.21 20.61
N ASP A 124 -11.24 13.03 21.53
CA ASP A 124 -12.48 13.79 21.30
C ASP A 124 -12.24 15.11 20.55
N ASP A 125 -11.00 15.62 20.55
CA ASP A 125 -10.64 16.87 19.87
C ASP A 125 -9.91 16.60 18.54
N PRO A 126 -10.60 16.73 17.40
CA PRO A 126 -9.99 16.53 16.07
C PRO A 126 -8.98 17.64 15.70
N GLY A 127 -8.89 18.71 16.46
CA GLY A 127 -7.91 19.79 16.30
C GLY A 127 -6.56 19.50 16.96
N ARG A 128 -6.44 18.45 17.78
CA ARG A 128 -5.15 18.07 18.38
C ARG A 128 -4.09 17.77 17.34
N ARG A 129 -2.84 18.04 17.71
CA ARG A 129 -1.70 17.79 16.84
C ARG A 129 -1.29 16.31 16.86
N VAL A 130 -0.92 15.79 15.70
CA VAL A 130 -0.42 14.42 15.52
C VAL A 130 0.73 14.12 16.49
N GLY A 131 1.67 15.05 16.66
CA GLY A 131 2.82 14.89 17.55
C GLY A 131 2.49 14.67 19.04
N GLU A 132 1.26 14.98 19.47
CA GLU A 132 0.80 14.75 20.84
C GLU A 132 0.23 13.36 21.03
N VAL A 133 -0.35 12.77 19.96
CA VAL A 133 -1.16 11.54 20.00
C VAL A 133 -0.43 10.34 19.38
N MET A 134 0.45 10.57 18.42
CA MET A 134 1.16 9.52 17.68
C MET A 134 1.98 8.58 18.58
N THR A 135 2.16 7.35 18.14
CA THR A 135 3.19 6.47 18.70
C THR A 135 4.56 6.94 18.20
N LYS A 136 5.41 7.40 19.13
CA LYS A 136 6.73 7.97 18.84
C LYS A 136 7.81 6.90 18.70
N MET A 137 8.96 7.31 18.14
CA MET A 137 10.15 6.44 18.15
C MET A 137 10.57 6.06 19.58
N PRO A 138 11.14 4.87 19.81
CA PRO A 138 11.57 3.88 18.81
C PRO A 138 10.41 3.02 18.29
N LEU A 139 10.33 2.85 16.97
CA LEU A 139 9.40 1.92 16.32
C LEU A 139 10.14 0.70 15.78
N VAL A 140 9.41 -0.41 15.63
CA VAL A 140 9.90 -1.56 14.86
C VAL A 140 9.90 -1.15 13.39
N THR A 141 11.05 -1.22 12.73
CA THR A 141 11.24 -0.86 11.33
C THR A 141 11.92 -2.01 10.57
N GLY A 142 11.74 -2.05 9.26
CA GLY A 142 12.43 -2.96 8.37
C GLY A 142 13.43 -2.23 7.47
N PRO A 143 14.47 -2.92 6.96
CA PRO A 143 15.39 -2.37 5.97
C PRO A 143 14.76 -2.38 4.58
N HIS A 144 15.33 -1.57 3.66
CA HIS A 144 14.99 -1.65 2.24
C HIS A 144 15.27 -3.05 1.68
N GLY A 145 14.37 -3.54 0.83
CA GLY A 145 14.53 -4.85 0.17
C GLY A 145 14.28 -6.07 1.08
N ILE A 146 13.69 -5.87 2.27
CA ILE A 146 13.24 -6.99 3.12
C ILE A 146 12.28 -7.89 2.33
N SER A 147 12.43 -9.22 2.48
CA SER A 147 11.50 -10.16 1.86
C SER A 147 10.11 -10.09 2.51
N ALA A 148 9.06 -10.43 1.74
CA ALA A 148 7.70 -10.51 2.26
C ALA A 148 7.60 -11.47 3.46
N GLU A 149 8.31 -12.60 3.39
CA GLU A 149 8.34 -13.61 4.46
C GLU A 149 8.97 -13.07 5.76
N ASP A 150 10.09 -12.35 5.64
CA ASP A 150 10.77 -11.79 6.82
C ASP A 150 9.98 -10.62 7.41
N ALA A 151 9.35 -9.80 6.56
CA ALA A 151 8.43 -8.75 7.01
C ALA A 151 7.26 -9.31 7.80
N LEU A 152 6.64 -10.41 7.33
CA LEU A 152 5.56 -11.10 8.04
C LEU A 152 6.04 -11.66 9.39
N LYS A 153 7.25 -12.23 9.48
CA LYS A 153 7.83 -12.68 10.74
C LYS A 153 7.97 -11.54 11.75
N ILE A 154 8.44 -10.37 11.29
CA ILE A 154 8.58 -9.18 12.14
C ILE A 154 7.21 -8.69 12.61
N LEU A 155 6.24 -8.53 11.69
CA LEU A 155 4.88 -8.12 12.01
C LEU A 155 4.25 -9.03 13.07
N ALA A 156 4.37 -10.36 12.88
CA ALA A 156 3.83 -11.36 13.79
C ALA A 156 4.55 -11.36 15.16
N ALA A 157 5.87 -11.32 15.17
CA ALA A 157 6.67 -11.33 16.41
C ALA A 157 6.39 -10.12 17.30
N HIS A 158 6.19 -8.95 16.71
CA HIS A 158 5.92 -7.70 17.42
C HIS A 158 4.43 -7.38 17.55
N LYS A 159 3.53 -8.19 16.96
CA LYS A 159 2.07 -8.00 16.96
C LYS A 159 1.66 -6.63 16.42
N ILE A 160 2.33 -6.17 15.37
CA ILE A 160 2.07 -4.89 14.70
C ILE A 160 1.46 -5.16 13.33
N GLU A 161 0.66 -4.21 12.84
CA GLU A 161 -0.03 -4.29 11.54
C GLU A 161 0.69 -3.52 10.43
N LYS A 162 1.66 -2.69 10.81
CA LYS A 162 2.39 -1.80 9.90
C LYS A 162 3.86 -1.83 10.23
N LEU A 163 4.69 -2.04 9.21
CA LEU A 163 6.14 -2.06 9.32
C LEU A 163 6.71 -0.96 8.42
N PRO A 164 7.11 0.19 8.98
CA PRO A 164 7.83 1.20 8.23
C PRO A 164 9.19 0.69 7.76
N LEU A 165 9.54 0.95 6.53
CA LEU A 165 10.85 0.64 5.96
C LEU A 165 11.70 1.91 5.93
N VAL A 166 12.91 1.82 6.43
CA VAL A 166 13.81 2.97 6.52
C VAL A 166 15.17 2.64 5.89
N ASP A 167 15.83 3.71 5.40
CA ASP A 167 17.22 3.63 4.96
C ASP A 167 18.20 3.72 6.15
N ALA A 168 19.50 3.73 5.84
CA ALA A 168 20.57 3.84 6.85
C ALA A 168 20.55 5.16 7.64
N ASP A 169 19.94 6.22 7.08
CA ASP A 169 19.81 7.54 7.70
C ASP A 169 18.49 7.68 8.49
N GLY A 170 17.67 6.63 8.53
CA GLY A 170 16.36 6.63 9.20
C GLY A 170 15.26 7.34 8.40
N ARG A 171 15.45 7.54 7.09
CA ARG A 171 14.44 8.10 6.21
C ARG A 171 13.45 7.03 5.78
N LEU A 172 12.18 7.38 5.78
CA LEU A 172 11.10 6.51 5.35
C LEU A 172 11.17 6.29 3.83
N ILE A 173 11.29 5.03 3.42
CA ILE A 173 11.36 4.61 2.02
C ILE A 173 10.19 3.72 1.61
N GLY A 174 9.48 3.14 2.57
CA GLY A 174 8.33 2.27 2.30
C GLY A 174 7.51 1.96 3.54
N LEU A 175 6.39 1.29 3.32
CA LEU A 175 5.52 0.78 4.38
C LEU A 175 4.96 -0.58 3.97
N ILE A 176 5.07 -1.57 4.84
CA ILE A 176 4.40 -2.87 4.68
C ILE A 176 3.23 -2.93 5.65
N THR A 177 2.06 -3.42 5.19
CA THR A 177 0.87 -3.55 6.02
C THR A 177 0.28 -4.96 5.97
N LEU A 178 -0.27 -5.44 7.09
CA LEU A 178 -0.88 -6.78 7.20
C LEU A 178 -2.14 -6.96 6.34
N LYS A 179 -2.78 -5.86 5.90
CA LYS A 179 -3.95 -5.92 5.01
C LYS A 179 -3.61 -6.32 3.57
N ASP A 180 -2.33 -6.34 3.26
CA ASP A 180 -1.80 -6.61 1.91
C ASP A 180 -1.38 -8.07 1.73
N TYR A 181 -1.64 -8.94 2.75
CA TYR A 181 -1.36 -10.38 2.75
C TYR A 181 -2.60 -11.22 2.95
#